data_e8322f9f2b774d706f27bf4684439867
#
_entry.id   e8322f9f2b774d706f27bf4684439867
#
_cell.length_a   1.000
_cell.length_b   1.000
_cell.length_c   1.000
_cell.angle_alpha   90.00
_cell.angle_beta   90.00
_cell.angle_gamma   90.00
#
_symmetry.space_group_name_H-M   'P 1'
#
loop_
_entity.id
_entity.type
_entity.pdbx_description
1 polymer ?
#
loop_
_entity_poly.entity_id
_entity_poly.type
_entity_poly.pdbx_seq_one_letter_code
_entity_poly.pdbx_strand_id
1 'polypeptide(L)'
;MSTFMANKGNIVRKWYVVDAAGKPLGHTAVIVADLLRGKRKPTYTPHADCGDNVIVINASKATLSGKKLEQKMYRTHSGWVGGLKETKYKDMMEKKPELAMRVAVRGMMPRNVVTKDSLKRLHIYAGDTHEHQAQKPERYAAE
;
A
#
# COMPACT_ATOMS: atom_id res chain seq x y z
N MET A 1 15.94 -7.44 33.40
CA MET A 1 15.09 -7.68 32.21
C MET A 1 15.41 -6.63 31.16
N SER A 2 15.77 -7.05 29.95
CA SER A 2 15.97 -6.14 28.81
C SER A 2 14.71 -6.16 27.93
N THR A 3 14.19 -5.01 27.56
CA THR A 3 13.12 -4.89 26.57
C THR A 3 13.68 -5.02 25.16
N PHE A 4 12.88 -5.57 24.24
CA PHE A 4 13.28 -5.66 22.84
C PHE A 4 13.38 -4.26 22.22
N MET A 5 14.52 -3.95 21.61
CA MET A 5 14.76 -2.74 20.84
C MET A 5 14.98 -3.10 19.38
N ALA A 6 14.11 -2.61 18.49
CA ALA A 6 14.23 -2.87 17.06
C ALA A 6 15.43 -2.13 16.46
N ASN A 7 16.35 -2.87 15.87
CA ASN A 7 17.53 -2.38 15.16
C ASN A 7 17.61 -3.00 13.77
N LYS A 8 18.38 -2.39 12.86
CA LYS A 8 18.56 -2.93 11.50
C LYS A 8 19.02 -4.38 11.44
N GLY A 9 19.75 -4.87 12.47
CA GLY A 9 20.27 -6.22 12.52
C GLY A 9 19.33 -7.28 13.08
N ASN A 10 18.27 -6.88 13.81
CA ASN A 10 17.37 -7.81 14.49
C ASN A 10 15.94 -7.83 13.92
N ILE A 11 15.67 -7.03 12.89
CA ILE A 11 14.36 -6.97 12.23
C ILE A 11 14.32 -8.05 11.14
N VAL A 12 13.44 -9.04 11.32
CA VAL A 12 13.12 -10.04 10.30
C VAL A 12 11.98 -9.54 9.44
N ARG A 13 12.18 -9.50 8.12
CA ARG A 13 11.18 -9.07 7.14
C ARG A 13 10.66 -10.26 6.37
N LYS A 14 9.34 -10.37 6.28
CA LYS A 14 8.64 -11.36 5.46
C LYS A 14 8.10 -10.72 4.20
N TRP A 15 7.70 -11.57 3.26
CA TRP A 15 7.02 -11.16 2.02
C TRP A 15 5.59 -11.66 2.04
N TYR A 16 4.64 -10.75 1.80
CA TYR A 16 3.22 -11.06 1.76
C TYR A 16 2.61 -10.68 0.42
N VAL A 17 1.73 -11.54 -0.09
CA VAL A 17 0.87 -11.23 -1.23
C VAL A 17 -0.53 -10.95 -0.74
N VAL A 18 -1.06 -9.78 -1.10
CA VAL A 18 -2.44 -9.36 -0.82
C VAL A 18 -3.20 -9.30 -2.13
N ASP A 19 -4.31 -10.02 -2.21
CA ASP A 19 -5.19 -10.00 -3.37
C ASP A 19 -6.28 -8.93 -3.18
N ALA A 20 -6.34 -7.99 -4.13
CA ALA A 20 -7.30 -6.89 -4.15
C ALA A 20 -8.57 -7.20 -4.96
N ALA A 21 -8.64 -8.36 -5.63
CA ALA A 21 -9.78 -8.71 -6.49
C ALA A 21 -11.09 -8.72 -5.71
N GLY A 22 -12.08 -7.95 -6.18
CA GLY A 22 -13.42 -7.88 -5.60
C GLY A 22 -13.49 -7.23 -4.21
N LYS A 23 -12.37 -6.77 -3.66
CA LYS A 23 -12.32 -6.09 -2.36
C LYS A 23 -12.35 -4.58 -2.51
N PRO A 24 -12.92 -3.86 -1.54
CA PRO A 24 -12.86 -2.39 -1.54
C PRO A 24 -11.42 -1.90 -1.50
N LEU A 25 -11.08 -0.94 -2.37
CA LEU A 25 -9.73 -0.36 -2.47
C LEU A 25 -9.22 0.12 -1.10
N GLY A 26 -10.07 0.82 -0.35
CA GLY A 26 -9.71 1.36 0.96
C GLY A 26 -9.44 0.28 2.01
N HIS A 27 -10.23 -0.79 2.02
CA HIS A 27 -10.04 -1.91 2.94
C HIS A 27 -8.73 -2.66 2.67
N THR A 28 -8.44 -2.95 1.40
CA THR A 28 -7.16 -3.53 1.01
C THR A 28 -6.00 -2.62 1.40
N ALA A 29 -6.14 -1.30 1.20
CA ALA A 29 -5.10 -0.33 1.55
C ALA A 29 -4.80 -0.27 3.06
N VAL A 30 -5.79 -0.47 3.93
CA VAL A 30 -5.58 -0.57 5.40
C VAL A 30 -4.69 -1.76 5.74
N ILE A 31 -5.03 -2.93 5.21
CA ILE A 31 -4.26 -4.17 5.46
C ILE A 31 -2.80 -3.99 5.00
N VAL A 32 -2.62 -3.47 3.80
CA VAL A 32 -1.29 -3.20 3.24
C VAL A 32 -0.50 -2.21 4.09
N ALA A 33 -1.13 -1.13 4.55
CA ALA A 33 -0.49 -0.12 5.41
C ALA A 33 -0.05 -0.71 6.75
N ASP A 34 -0.87 -1.56 7.37
CA ASP A 34 -0.54 -2.23 8.64
C ASP A 34 0.65 -3.19 8.49
N LEU A 35 0.70 -3.95 7.39
CA LEU A 35 1.83 -4.85 7.09
C LEU A 35 3.12 -4.05 6.82
N LEU A 36 3.05 -2.98 6.04
CA LEU A 36 4.21 -2.12 5.73
C LEU A 36 4.77 -1.42 6.97
N ARG A 37 3.91 -1.06 7.92
CA ARG A 37 4.34 -0.47 9.19
C ARG A 37 4.81 -1.51 10.21
N GLY A 38 4.41 -2.76 10.03
CA GLY A 38 4.67 -3.83 10.98
C GLY A 38 3.82 -3.77 12.26
N LYS A 39 2.66 -3.10 12.23
CA LYS A 39 1.77 -2.97 13.39
C LYS A 39 1.28 -4.30 13.95
N ARG A 40 1.22 -5.33 13.13
CA ARG A 40 0.78 -6.68 13.52
C ARG A 40 1.87 -7.51 14.17
N LYS A 41 3.09 -7.01 14.19
CA LYS A 41 4.22 -7.68 14.86
C LYS A 41 4.25 -7.32 16.35
N PRO A 42 4.50 -8.29 17.24
CA PRO A 42 4.69 -7.99 18.67
C PRO A 42 5.93 -7.14 18.93
N THR A 43 6.89 -7.14 17.98
CA THR A 43 8.14 -6.37 18.04
C THR A 43 8.00 -4.95 17.45
N TYR A 44 6.79 -4.50 17.17
CA TYR A 44 6.56 -3.16 16.59
C TYR A 44 7.08 -2.05 17.50
N THR A 45 7.88 -1.16 16.93
CA THR A 45 8.38 0.06 17.57
C THR A 45 8.17 1.27 16.67
N PRO A 46 7.59 2.39 17.16
CA PRO A 46 7.25 3.54 16.32
C PRO A 46 8.44 4.25 15.69
N HIS A 47 9.61 4.21 16.32
CA HIS A 47 10.81 4.92 15.88
C HIS A 47 11.60 4.15 14.80
N ALA A 48 11.37 2.86 14.65
CA ALA A 48 12.09 2.00 13.72
C ALA A 48 11.14 1.44 12.65
N ASP A 49 11.69 1.17 11.47
CA ASP A 49 10.98 0.55 10.37
C ASP A 49 10.94 -0.97 10.53
N CYS A 50 9.92 -1.48 11.20
CA CYS A 50 9.71 -2.90 11.50
C CYS A 50 8.87 -3.65 10.47
N GLY A 51 8.42 -2.98 9.41
CA GLY A 51 7.46 -3.53 8.45
C GLY A 51 8.01 -4.60 7.52
N ASP A 52 7.09 -5.25 6.82
CA ASP A 52 7.36 -6.32 5.86
C ASP A 52 7.30 -5.80 4.41
N ASN A 53 7.68 -6.68 3.48
CA ASN A 53 7.50 -6.42 2.05
C ASN A 53 6.10 -6.87 1.64
N VAL A 54 5.39 -6.04 0.88
CA VAL A 54 4.02 -6.33 0.48
C VAL A 54 3.88 -6.24 -1.03
N ILE A 55 3.30 -7.28 -1.60
CA ILE A 55 2.93 -7.38 -3.01
C ILE A 55 1.40 -7.32 -3.08
N VAL A 56 0.86 -6.37 -3.81
CA VAL A 56 -0.58 -6.29 -4.10
C VAL A 56 -0.80 -6.74 -5.53
N ILE A 57 -1.67 -7.72 -5.70
CA ILE A 57 -2.08 -8.23 -7.02
C ILE A 57 -3.53 -7.86 -7.31
N ASN A 58 -3.91 -7.91 -8.59
CA ASN A 58 -5.25 -7.60 -9.07
C ASN A 58 -5.74 -6.18 -8.71
N ALA A 59 -4.85 -5.19 -8.70
CA ALA A 59 -5.23 -3.82 -8.35
C ALA A 59 -6.31 -3.25 -9.28
N SER A 60 -6.37 -3.68 -10.55
CA SER A 60 -7.40 -3.27 -11.52
C SER A 60 -8.79 -3.79 -11.16
N LYS A 61 -8.88 -4.91 -10.44
CA LYS A 61 -10.14 -5.55 -10.02
C LYS A 61 -10.62 -5.07 -8.64
N ALA A 62 -9.93 -4.12 -8.01
CA ALA A 62 -10.35 -3.52 -6.76
C ALA A 62 -11.64 -2.70 -6.96
N THR A 63 -12.55 -2.77 -6.01
CA THR A 63 -13.86 -2.11 -6.10
C THR A 63 -13.89 -0.76 -5.39
N LEU A 64 -14.69 0.15 -5.90
CA LEU A 64 -15.01 1.42 -5.27
C LEU A 64 -16.52 1.47 -4.99
N SER A 65 -16.90 1.70 -3.74
CA SER A 65 -18.30 1.72 -3.33
C SER A 65 -19.04 2.98 -3.79
N GLY A 66 -20.35 2.84 -4.07
CA GLY A 66 -21.21 3.94 -4.45
C GLY A 66 -20.80 4.60 -5.78
N LYS A 67 -20.96 5.90 -5.89
CA LYS A 67 -20.67 6.69 -7.11
C LYS A 67 -19.23 7.21 -7.17
N LYS A 68 -18.29 6.63 -6.41
CA LYS A 68 -16.90 7.11 -6.33
C LYS A 68 -16.15 7.07 -7.65
N LEU A 69 -16.46 6.13 -8.52
CA LEU A 69 -15.85 6.06 -9.86
C LEU A 69 -16.07 7.34 -10.66
N GLU A 70 -17.25 7.95 -10.55
CA GLU A 70 -17.62 9.15 -11.30
C GLU A 70 -17.33 10.44 -10.53
N GLN A 71 -17.56 10.45 -9.22
CA GLN A 71 -17.51 11.66 -8.40
C GLN A 71 -16.15 11.90 -7.75
N LYS A 72 -15.39 10.83 -7.41
CA LYS A 72 -14.09 10.98 -6.77
C LYS A 72 -13.04 11.43 -7.78
N MET A 73 -12.32 12.52 -7.43
CA MET A 73 -11.26 13.09 -8.26
C MET A 73 -9.91 12.91 -7.61
N TYR A 74 -8.94 12.52 -8.42
CA TYR A 74 -7.51 12.60 -8.07
C TYR A 74 -6.99 13.96 -8.53
N ARG A 75 -6.56 14.78 -7.58
CA ARG A 75 -6.11 16.15 -7.82
C ARG A 75 -4.61 16.28 -7.58
N THR A 76 -3.93 16.92 -8.51
CA THR A 76 -2.53 17.32 -8.41
C THR A 76 -2.38 18.77 -8.80
N HIS A 77 -1.41 19.47 -8.22
CA HIS A 77 -1.11 20.87 -8.53
C HIS A 77 0.38 21.06 -8.80
N SER A 78 0.73 21.76 -9.87
CA SER A 78 2.13 21.98 -10.26
C SER A 78 2.84 23.07 -9.46
N GLY A 79 2.11 23.87 -8.66
CA GLY A 79 2.63 25.03 -7.96
C GLY A 79 2.53 26.34 -8.75
N TRP A 80 2.15 26.30 -10.03
CA TRP A 80 1.94 27.48 -10.86
C TRP A 80 0.47 27.85 -10.94
N VAL A 81 0.19 29.12 -11.25
CA VAL A 81 -1.20 29.60 -11.47
C VAL A 81 -1.85 28.76 -12.58
N GLY A 82 -3.07 28.27 -12.33
CA GLY A 82 -3.78 27.38 -13.27
C GLY A 82 -3.24 25.96 -13.39
N GLY A 83 -2.32 25.55 -12.50
CA GLY A 83 -1.68 24.24 -12.52
C GLY A 83 -2.45 23.08 -11.88
N LEU A 84 -3.74 23.26 -11.54
CA LEU A 84 -4.60 22.20 -11.02
C LEU A 84 -4.91 21.17 -12.10
N LYS A 85 -4.62 19.90 -11.84
CA LYS A 85 -5.00 18.77 -12.70
C LYS A 85 -5.95 17.85 -11.93
N GLU A 86 -7.07 17.53 -12.56
CA GLU A 86 -8.08 16.63 -11.99
C GLU A 86 -8.29 15.44 -12.91
N THR A 87 -8.31 14.25 -12.32
CA THR A 87 -8.57 12.99 -13.03
C THR A 87 -9.67 12.23 -12.30
N LYS A 88 -10.71 11.78 -13.00
CA LYS A 88 -11.74 10.93 -12.41
C LYS A 88 -11.16 9.57 -12.00
N TYR A 89 -11.66 9.03 -10.91
CA TYR A 89 -11.21 7.70 -10.47
C TYR A 89 -11.53 6.60 -11.47
N LYS A 90 -12.59 6.74 -12.27
CA LYS A 90 -12.89 5.84 -13.38
C LYS A 90 -11.70 5.74 -14.32
N ASP A 91 -11.22 6.87 -14.84
CA ASP A 91 -10.08 6.90 -15.78
C ASP A 91 -8.76 6.43 -15.12
N MET A 92 -8.62 6.71 -13.82
CA MET A 92 -7.46 6.30 -13.06
C MET A 92 -7.41 4.78 -12.85
N MET A 93 -8.54 4.14 -12.57
CA MET A 93 -8.63 2.69 -12.40
C MET A 93 -8.44 1.94 -13.72
N GLU A 94 -8.85 2.53 -14.85
CA GLU A 94 -8.63 1.95 -16.17
C GLU A 94 -7.16 2.04 -16.62
N LYS A 95 -6.55 3.25 -16.45
CA LYS A 95 -5.22 3.53 -17.00
C LYS A 95 -4.08 3.22 -16.02
N LYS A 96 -4.26 3.51 -14.73
CA LYS A 96 -3.23 3.43 -13.69
C LYS A 96 -3.79 2.94 -12.35
N PRO A 97 -4.31 1.71 -12.26
CA PRO A 97 -4.87 1.18 -11.01
C PRO A 97 -3.82 1.06 -9.90
N GLU A 98 -2.57 0.83 -10.26
CA GLU A 98 -1.44 0.78 -9.32
C GLU A 98 -1.25 2.11 -8.58
N LEU A 99 -1.40 3.24 -9.30
CA LEU A 99 -1.31 4.57 -8.71
C LEU A 99 -2.47 4.81 -7.74
N ALA A 100 -3.69 4.37 -8.07
CA ALA A 100 -4.84 4.50 -7.19
C ALA A 100 -4.62 3.77 -5.86
N MET A 101 -4.14 2.54 -5.91
CA MET A 101 -3.81 1.75 -4.72
C MET A 101 -2.67 2.39 -3.92
N ARG A 102 -1.60 2.84 -4.58
CA ARG A 102 -0.46 3.49 -3.94
C ARG A 102 -0.85 4.76 -3.20
N VAL A 103 -1.69 5.61 -3.80
CA VAL A 103 -2.20 6.84 -3.18
C VAL A 103 -3.06 6.51 -1.95
N ALA A 104 -3.91 5.48 -2.03
CA ALA A 104 -4.72 5.02 -0.91
C ALA A 104 -3.85 4.54 0.27
N VAL A 105 -2.86 3.69 0.01
CA VAL A 105 -1.93 3.19 1.04
C VAL A 105 -1.13 4.34 1.67
N ARG A 106 -0.57 5.23 0.85
CA ARG A 106 0.19 6.39 1.33
C ARG A 106 -0.66 7.31 2.22
N GLY A 107 -1.93 7.50 1.88
CA GLY A 107 -2.86 8.32 2.67
C GLY A 107 -3.18 7.73 4.04
N MET A 108 -3.03 6.41 4.20
CA MET A 108 -3.28 5.67 5.46
C MET A 108 -2.03 5.51 6.34
N MET A 109 -0.89 5.97 5.86
CA MET A 109 0.37 5.91 6.60
C MET A 109 0.74 7.29 7.16
N PRO A 110 1.45 7.38 8.29
CA PRO A 110 1.91 8.65 8.84
C PRO A 110 2.88 9.34 7.89
N ARG A 111 2.87 10.68 7.86
CA ARG A 111 3.74 11.47 7.00
C ARG A 111 5.09 11.71 7.68
N ASN A 112 5.96 10.73 7.66
CA ASN A 112 7.31 10.82 8.22
C ASN A 112 8.36 10.13 7.33
N VAL A 113 9.63 10.24 7.72
CA VAL A 113 10.76 9.64 6.98
C VAL A 113 10.67 8.12 6.95
N VAL A 114 10.28 7.49 8.07
CA VAL A 114 10.13 6.02 8.17
C VAL A 114 9.12 5.49 7.14
N THR A 115 8.01 6.20 6.94
CA THR A 115 7.01 5.84 5.92
C THR A 115 7.57 5.91 4.50
N LYS A 116 8.44 6.87 4.18
CA LYS A 116 9.05 6.94 2.85
C LYS A 116 9.87 5.69 2.55
N ASP A 117 10.59 5.18 3.53
CA ASP A 117 11.35 3.93 3.38
C ASP A 117 10.43 2.70 3.35
N SER A 118 9.38 2.69 4.14
CA SER A 118 8.37 1.62 4.12
C SER A 118 7.68 1.50 2.75
N LEU A 119 7.34 2.61 2.12
CA LEU A 119 6.70 2.62 0.79
C LEU A 119 7.58 2.07 -0.34
N LYS A 120 8.90 2.02 -0.16
CA LYS A 120 9.81 1.37 -1.13
C LYS A 120 9.62 -0.15 -1.19
N ARG A 121 9.05 -0.75 -0.14
CA ARG A 121 8.75 -2.19 -0.06
C ARG A 121 7.35 -2.56 -0.54
N LEU A 122 6.61 -1.60 -1.08
CA LEU A 122 5.30 -1.80 -1.66
C LEU A 122 5.42 -2.03 -3.17
N HIS A 123 5.03 -3.21 -3.61
CA HIS A 123 4.96 -3.61 -5.01
C HIS A 123 3.50 -3.82 -5.39
N ILE A 124 3.03 -3.15 -6.42
CA ILE A 124 1.63 -3.20 -6.85
C ILE A 124 1.57 -3.62 -8.31
N TYR A 125 0.74 -4.60 -8.60
CA TYR A 125 0.51 -5.14 -9.94
C TYR A 125 -0.97 -5.05 -10.30
N ALA A 126 -1.24 -4.61 -11.52
CA ALA A 126 -2.62 -4.50 -12.03
C ALA A 126 -3.25 -5.88 -12.23
N GLY A 127 -2.46 -6.86 -12.66
CA GLY A 127 -2.88 -8.25 -12.90
C GLY A 127 -2.64 -9.18 -11.71
N ASP A 128 -2.74 -10.47 -11.97
CA ASP A 128 -2.58 -11.55 -10.99
C ASP A 128 -1.14 -12.06 -10.84
N THR A 129 -0.27 -11.71 -11.79
CA THR A 129 1.13 -12.15 -11.83
C THR A 129 2.07 -11.12 -11.20
N HIS A 130 3.11 -11.60 -10.54
CA HIS A 130 4.17 -10.78 -9.96
C HIS A 130 5.55 -11.40 -10.22
N GLU A 131 6.60 -10.59 -10.18
CA GLU A 131 7.99 -11.01 -10.50
C GLU A 131 8.78 -11.52 -9.28
N HIS A 132 8.18 -11.54 -8.09
CA HIS A 132 8.84 -11.84 -6.82
C HIS A 132 8.68 -13.29 -6.35
N GLN A 133 8.76 -14.26 -7.26
CA GLN A 133 8.62 -15.69 -6.91
C GLN A 133 9.82 -16.21 -6.10
N ALA A 134 11.02 -15.72 -6.38
CA ALA A 134 12.23 -16.12 -5.69
C ALA A 134 12.21 -15.83 -4.17
N GLN A 135 11.48 -14.80 -3.75
CA GLN A 135 11.31 -14.42 -2.35
C GLN A 135 10.30 -15.29 -1.60
N LYS A 136 9.62 -16.22 -2.27
CA LYS A 136 8.60 -17.13 -1.70
C LYS A 136 7.57 -16.40 -0.83
N PRO A 137 6.83 -15.44 -1.39
CA PRO A 137 5.89 -14.64 -0.62
C PRO A 137 4.73 -15.50 -0.10
N GLU A 138 4.33 -15.26 1.14
CA GLU A 138 3.17 -15.90 1.77
C GLU A 138 1.88 -15.17 1.38
N ARG A 139 0.82 -15.90 1.04
CA ARG A 139 -0.50 -15.28 0.84
C ARG A 139 -1.05 -14.78 2.17
N TYR A 140 -1.37 -13.51 2.22
CA TYR A 140 -2.04 -12.93 3.37
C TYR A 140 -3.55 -13.16 3.24
N ALA A 141 -4.08 -14.07 4.08
CA ALA A 141 -5.52 -14.19 4.26
C ALA A 141 -5.97 -13.10 5.23
N ALA A 142 -6.69 -12.10 4.72
CA ALA A 142 -7.40 -11.17 5.59
C ALA A 142 -8.61 -11.91 6.16
N GLU A 143 -8.61 -12.11 7.47
CA GLU A 143 -9.80 -12.47 8.23
C GLU A 143 -10.78 -11.31 8.27
#